data_9b849bbd26a922feb3802ffb6a23286b
#
_entry.id   9b849bbd26a922feb3802ffb6a23286b
#
_cell.length_a   1.000
_cell.length_b   1.000
_cell.length_c   1.000
_cell.angle_alpha   90.00
_cell.angle_beta   90.00
_cell.angle_gamma   90.00
#
_symmetry.space_group_name_H-M   'P 1'
#
loop_
_entity.id
_entity.type
_entity.pdbx_description
1 polymer ?
#
loop_
_entity_poly.entity_id
_entity_poly.type
_entity_poly.pdbx_seq_one_letter_code
_entity_poly.pdbx_strand_id
1 'polypeptide(L)'
;MSGAGGAGGGVGSQHRKKLRSLLEPEDLLAVLVAALAHDVGHTGQNNAFHVSSSSELAIFYNDKSVLENHHCARLFQVLKDPACDLFASLGKAQRREVRDMIVTMILGTDMGVHFKNVDRLKATIEAGSFDLSNKEDKTFVLEIVLHAADISNPCRPEPVYRLWTDKVMEEFYNQGDAEKAASLPVSKFFDRDTPNVPRCQVGFITFVLMPFYTALSDILDIGPLMTNLKHNLAIMECAAEDKS
;
A
#
# COMPACT_ATOMS: atom_id res chain seq x y z
N MET A 1 14.34 -22.48 -43.92
CA MET A 1 13.65 -21.19 -44.02
C MET A 1 13.13 -20.88 -42.65
N SER A 2 13.91 -20.21 -41.96
CA SER A 2 13.89 -18.88 -41.35
C SER A 2 12.72 -18.69 -40.36
N GLY A 3 13.12 -18.89 -39.09
CA GLY A 3 12.41 -18.49 -37.89
C GLY A 3 12.31 -16.97 -37.76
N ALA A 4 11.35 -16.52 -37.03
CA ALA A 4 11.34 -15.20 -36.44
C ALA A 4 11.05 -15.34 -34.95
N GLY A 5 12.10 -15.33 -34.15
CA GLY A 5 12.03 -15.12 -32.72
C GLY A 5 11.74 -13.64 -32.46
N GLY A 6 10.54 -13.34 -31.95
CA GLY A 6 10.18 -12.01 -31.52
C GLY A 6 10.84 -11.67 -30.19
N ALA A 7 11.74 -10.70 -30.22
CA ALA A 7 12.40 -10.15 -29.04
C ALA A 7 11.41 -9.26 -28.26
N GLY A 8 10.85 -9.81 -27.20
CA GLY A 8 10.12 -9.07 -26.16
C GLY A 8 11.05 -8.72 -24.99
N GLY A 9 12.11 -7.99 -25.23
CA GLY A 9 13.04 -7.65 -24.17
C GLY A 9 13.68 -6.30 -24.42
N GLY A 10 13.15 -5.21 -23.86
CA GLY A 10 13.90 -3.98 -24.04
C GLY A 10 13.51 -2.77 -23.18
N VAL A 11 12.28 -2.52 -22.91
CA VAL A 11 11.86 -1.27 -22.25
C VAL A 11 11.99 -1.35 -20.72
N GLY A 12 11.56 -2.46 -20.11
CA GLY A 12 11.59 -2.63 -18.66
C GLY A 12 12.99 -2.65 -18.02
N SER A 13 14.02 -3.15 -18.73
CA SER A 13 15.37 -3.31 -18.17
C SER A 13 16.17 -1.99 -18.07
N GLN A 14 15.89 -1.02 -18.92
CA GLN A 14 16.53 0.30 -18.86
C GLN A 14 15.95 1.18 -17.76
N HIS A 15 14.63 1.13 -17.50
CA HIS A 15 13.98 1.89 -16.44
C HIS A 15 14.36 1.37 -15.05
N ARG A 16 14.55 0.08 -14.87
CA ARG A 16 14.91 -0.56 -13.59
C ARG A 16 16.25 -0.11 -13.00
N LYS A 17 17.27 0.08 -13.83
CA LYS A 17 18.57 0.62 -13.38
C LYS A 17 18.49 2.12 -13.08
N LYS A 18 17.51 2.80 -13.64
CA LYS A 18 17.40 4.25 -13.59
C LYS A 18 16.81 4.77 -12.27
N LEU A 19 15.83 4.08 -11.66
CA LEU A 19 15.21 4.54 -10.42
C LEU A 19 16.23 4.70 -9.29
N ARG A 20 16.99 3.63 -8.99
CA ARG A 20 17.97 3.67 -7.89
C ARG A 20 19.07 4.72 -8.08
N SER A 21 19.46 4.99 -9.33
CA SER A 21 20.50 5.99 -9.64
C SER A 21 19.98 7.43 -9.61
N LEU A 22 18.67 7.62 -9.50
CA LEU A 22 18.02 8.94 -9.44
C LEU A 22 17.51 9.30 -8.04
N LEU A 23 17.62 8.37 -7.08
CA LEU A 23 17.25 8.60 -5.69
C LEU A 23 18.43 9.22 -4.94
N GLU A 24 18.20 10.38 -4.38
CA GLU A 24 19.12 11.05 -3.47
C GLU A 24 19.03 10.45 -2.06
N PRO A 25 20.02 10.67 -1.18
CA PRO A 25 19.97 10.20 0.21
C PRO A 25 18.71 10.63 0.96
N GLU A 26 18.21 11.83 0.69
CA GLU A 26 16.99 12.38 1.27
C GLU A 26 15.74 11.62 0.83
N ASP A 27 15.67 11.17 -0.42
CA ASP A 27 14.57 10.34 -0.93
C ASP A 27 14.54 8.99 -0.21
N LEU A 28 15.71 8.36 -0.03
CA LEU A 28 15.85 7.10 0.70
C LEU A 28 15.48 7.27 2.19
N LEU A 29 15.92 8.35 2.81
CA LEU A 29 15.55 8.67 4.17
C LEU A 29 14.03 8.83 4.29
N ALA A 30 13.41 9.59 3.38
CA ALA A 30 11.97 9.82 3.39
C ALA A 30 11.18 8.52 3.26
N VAL A 31 11.52 7.64 2.30
CA VAL A 31 10.78 6.39 2.09
C VAL A 31 10.95 5.41 3.25
N LEU A 32 12.15 5.33 3.83
CA LEU A 32 12.39 4.45 4.98
C LEU A 32 11.64 4.93 6.24
N VAL A 33 11.63 6.23 6.49
CA VAL A 33 10.88 6.81 7.61
C VAL A 33 9.37 6.64 7.39
N ALA A 34 8.88 6.90 6.17
CA ALA A 34 7.48 6.67 5.84
C ALA A 34 7.09 5.20 6.02
N ALA A 35 7.90 4.24 5.54
CA ALA A 35 7.65 2.82 5.69
C ALA A 35 7.60 2.36 7.15
N LEU A 36 8.46 2.91 8.02
CA LEU A 36 8.47 2.58 9.44
C LEU A 36 7.28 3.17 10.20
N ALA A 37 6.73 4.27 9.73
CA ALA A 37 5.75 5.05 10.46
C ALA A 37 4.35 5.08 9.82
N HIS A 38 4.15 4.43 8.65
CA HIS A 38 2.90 4.54 7.89
C HIS A 38 1.66 4.12 8.69
N ASP A 39 1.82 3.23 9.67
CA ASP A 39 0.77 2.72 10.55
C ASP A 39 0.98 3.05 12.03
N VAL A 40 1.85 4.02 12.36
CA VAL A 40 2.14 4.34 13.76
C VAL A 40 0.89 4.83 14.50
N GLY A 41 0.52 4.13 15.56
CA GLY A 41 -0.68 4.43 16.35
C GLY A 41 -1.99 3.95 15.70
N HIS A 42 -1.92 2.97 14.79
CA HIS A 42 -3.11 2.31 14.22
C HIS A 42 -4.00 1.71 15.31
N THR A 43 -5.31 1.89 15.16
CA THR A 43 -6.30 1.52 16.19
C THR A 43 -6.85 0.10 16.06
N GLY A 44 -6.50 -0.61 14.99
CA GLY A 44 -7.09 -1.91 14.62
C GLY A 44 -8.47 -1.80 13.97
N GLN A 45 -8.89 -0.58 13.57
CA GLN A 45 -10.14 -0.30 12.88
C GLN A 45 -9.84 0.56 11.65
N ASN A 46 -10.58 0.37 10.57
CA ASN A 46 -10.37 1.11 9.33
C ASN A 46 -11.03 2.51 9.32
N ASN A 47 -10.72 3.32 8.30
CA ASN A 47 -11.28 4.66 8.14
C ASN A 47 -12.82 4.65 8.10
N ALA A 48 -13.45 3.65 7.47
CA ALA A 48 -14.91 3.56 7.39
C ALA A 48 -15.56 3.39 8.76
N PHE A 49 -14.96 2.58 9.64
CA PHE A 49 -15.41 2.43 11.02
C PHE A 49 -15.30 3.76 11.79
N HIS A 50 -14.16 4.44 11.69
CA HIS A 50 -13.97 5.74 12.37
C HIS A 50 -15.00 6.76 11.94
N VAL A 51 -15.29 6.86 10.64
CA VAL A 51 -16.30 7.79 10.10
C VAL A 51 -17.70 7.38 10.56
N SER A 52 -18.08 6.11 10.42
CA SER A 52 -19.42 5.62 10.76
C SER A 52 -19.73 5.71 12.25
N SER A 53 -18.73 5.57 13.11
CA SER A 53 -18.85 5.71 14.56
C SER A 53 -18.70 7.16 15.04
N SER A 54 -18.42 8.11 14.15
CA SER A 54 -18.11 9.51 14.50
C SER A 54 -17.03 9.61 15.57
N SER A 55 -15.96 8.81 15.43
CA SER A 55 -14.86 8.75 16.39
C SER A 55 -14.16 10.11 16.54
N GLU A 56 -13.45 10.32 17.65
CA GLU A 56 -12.65 11.54 17.85
C GLU A 56 -11.65 11.79 16.73
N LEU A 57 -11.03 10.72 16.19
CA LEU A 57 -10.11 10.84 15.06
C LEU A 57 -10.84 11.29 13.78
N ALA A 58 -11.99 10.71 13.49
CA ALA A 58 -12.79 11.10 12.31
C ALA A 58 -13.20 12.57 12.39
N ILE A 59 -13.68 13.02 13.54
CA ILE A 59 -14.02 14.43 13.79
C ILE A 59 -12.78 15.31 13.62
N PHE A 60 -11.64 14.91 14.20
CA PHE A 60 -10.41 15.70 14.18
C PHE A 60 -9.85 15.86 12.76
N TYR A 61 -9.95 14.82 11.92
CA TYR A 61 -9.44 14.82 10.54
C TYR A 61 -10.53 15.02 9.48
N ASN A 62 -11.75 15.42 9.89
CA ASN A 62 -12.86 15.75 8.99
C ASN A 62 -13.21 14.61 8.02
N ASP A 63 -13.22 13.38 8.51
CA ASP A 63 -13.58 12.16 7.75
C ASP A 63 -12.69 11.86 6.53
N LYS A 64 -11.49 12.42 6.46
CA LYS A 64 -10.61 12.28 5.30
C LYS A 64 -9.29 11.63 5.67
N SER A 65 -9.02 10.45 5.09
CA SER A 65 -7.79 9.67 5.33
C SER A 65 -7.42 9.70 6.82
N VAL A 66 -8.40 9.31 7.66
CA VAL A 66 -8.40 9.57 9.12
C VAL A 66 -7.17 8.97 9.78
N LEU A 67 -6.90 7.69 9.48
CA LEU A 67 -5.76 6.97 10.04
C LEU A 67 -4.44 7.51 9.50
N GLU A 68 -4.34 7.74 8.19
CA GLU A 68 -3.11 8.17 7.55
C GLU A 68 -2.69 9.57 8.00
N ASN A 69 -3.65 10.48 8.20
CA ASN A 69 -3.40 11.77 8.85
C ASN A 69 -2.96 11.60 10.31
N HIS A 70 -3.56 10.66 11.03
CA HIS A 70 -3.15 10.33 12.40
C HIS A 70 -1.71 9.82 12.44
N HIS A 71 -1.34 8.89 11.56
CA HIS A 71 0.02 8.35 11.46
C HIS A 71 1.05 9.45 11.19
N CYS A 72 0.77 10.33 10.23
CA CYS A 72 1.60 11.52 9.98
C CYS A 72 1.76 12.37 11.24
N ALA A 73 0.66 12.68 11.91
CA ALA A 73 0.70 13.52 13.11
C ALA A 73 1.52 12.88 14.23
N ARG A 74 1.33 11.58 14.48
CA ARG A 74 2.07 10.81 15.48
C ARG A 74 3.56 10.77 15.18
N LEU A 75 3.94 10.47 13.93
CA LEU A 75 5.34 10.49 13.51
C LEU A 75 5.99 11.83 13.84
N PHE A 76 5.39 12.93 13.36
CA PHE A 76 5.99 14.24 13.55
C PHE A 76 5.91 14.77 14.98
N GLN A 77 5.02 14.23 15.82
CA GLN A 77 5.06 14.45 17.27
C GLN A 77 6.29 13.81 17.91
N VAL A 78 6.61 12.56 17.56
CA VAL A 78 7.81 11.87 18.05
C VAL A 78 9.08 12.60 17.58
N LEU A 79 9.14 13.01 16.33
CA LEU A 79 10.30 13.71 15.77
C LEU A 79 10.51 15.14 16.30
N LYS A 80 9.60 15.67 17.15
CA LYS A 80 9.83 16.93 17.89
C LYS A 80 10.80 16.76 19.05
N ASP A 81 10.92 15.56 19.59
CA ASP A 81 11.90 15.27 20.62
C ASP A 81 13.30 15.33 19.98
N PRO A 82 14.22 16.17 20.48
CA PRO A 82 15.58 16.24 19.96
C PRO A 82 16.33 14.91 19.97
N ALA A 83 16.00 14.01 20.88
CA ALA A 83 16.59 12.66 20.95
C ALA A 83 16.07 11.74 19.83
N CYS A 84 14.93 12.07 19.22
CA CYS A 84 14.29 11.32 18.15
C CYS A 84 14.36 12.02 16.78
N ASP A 85 15.01 13.20 16.69
CA ASP A 85 15.04 14.00 15.47
C ASP A 85 15.97 13.41 14.42
N LEU A 86 15.44 12.55 13.58
CA LEU A 86 16.15 11.92 12.45
C LEU A 86 16.62 12.91 11.39
N PHE A 87 16.14 14.14 11.42
CA PHE A 87 16.42 15.19 10.44
C PHE A 87 17.34 16.29 10.98
N ALA A 88 17.96 16.09 12.14
CA ALA A 88 18.78 17.11 12.81
C ALA A 88 19.91 17.68 11.92
N SER A 89 20.47 16.85 11.02
CA SER A 89 21.55 17.25 10.10
C SER A 89 21.05 17.97 8.84
N LEU A 90 19.73 17.96 8.56
CA LEU A 90 19.18 18.56 7.35
C LEU A 90 18.99 20.07 7.51
N GLY A 91 19.27 20.81 6.44
CA GLY A 91 18.93 22.22 6.34
C GLY A 91 17.39 22.43 6.32
N LYS A 92 16.95 23.64 6.67
CA LYS A 92 15.50 23.94 6.78
C LYS A 92 14.69 23.61 5.51
N ALA A 93 15.25 23.87 4.33
CA ALA A 93 14.60 23.58 3.06
C ALA A 93 14.50 22.05 2.82
N GLN A 94 15.61 21.32 3.00
CA GLN A 94 15.64 19.87 2.86
C GLN A 94 14.69 19.17 3.84
N ARG A 95 14.67 19.63 5.11
CA ARG A 95 13.75 19.11 6.12
C ARG A 95 12.27 19.27 5.70
N ARG A 96 11.92 20.40 5.10
CA ARG A 96 10.58 20.63 4.59
C ARG A 96 10.26 19.66 3.44
N GLU A 97 11.18 19.50 2.51
CA GLU A 97 11.00 18.60 1.36
C GLU A 97 10.84 17.13 1.77
N VAL A 98 11.70 16.66 2.67
CA VAL A 98 11.60 15.30 3.23
C VAL A 98 10.27 15.11 3.95
N ARG A 99 9.84 16.11 4.73
CA ARG A 99 8.54 16.07 5.40
C ARG A 99 7.38 15.98 4.40
N ASP A 100 7.39 16.80 3.36
CA ASP A 100 6.34 16.82 2.33
C ASP A 100 6.25 15.45 1.62
N MET A 101 7.40 14.84 1.28
CA MET A 101 7.47 13.51 0.69
C MET A 101 6.92 12.43 1.63
N ILE A 102 7.30 12.43 2.90
CA ILE A 102 6.80 11.47 3.90
C ILE A 102 5.28 11.56 4.02
N VAL A 103 4.75 12.78 4.16
CA VAL A 103 3.29 13.00 4.27
C VAL A 103 2.57 12.49 3.03
N THR A 104 3.08 12.80 1.83
CA THR A 104 2.50 12.33 0.57
C THR A 104 2.46 10.79 0.51
N MET A 105 3.58 10.14 0.84
CA MET A 105 3.68 8.68 0.81
C MET A 105 2.75 8.01 1.83
N ILE A 106 2.65 8.53 3.05
CA ILE A 106 1.75 7.97 4.08
C ILE A 106 0.29 8.19 3.69
N LEU A 107 -0.09 9.38 3.22
CA LEU A 107 -1.47 9.61 2.75
C LEU A 107 -1.82 8.75 1.52
N GLY A 108 -0.83 8.36 0.73
CA GLY A 108 -0.98 7.46 -0.42
C GLY A 108 -1.25 6.00 -0.04
N THR A 109 -1.09 5.60 1.22
CA THR A 109 -1.45 4.25 1.69
C THR A 109 -2.95 4.09 1.97
N ASP A 110 -3.72 5.19 2.01
CA ASP A 110 -5.18 5.12 2.14
C ASP A 110 -5.79 4.34 0.96
N MET A 111 -6.47 3.23 1.27
CA MET A 111 -7.19 2.44 0.26
C MET A 111 -8.25 3.25 -0.50
N GLY A 112 -8.73 4.35 0.06
CA GLY A 112 -9.66 5.28 -0.59
C GLY A 112 -9.08 5.95 -1.84
N VAL A 113 -7.76 6.07 -1.94
CA VAL A 113 -7.07 6.64 -3.13
C VAL A 113 -6.46 5.58 -4.06
N HIS A 114 -6.53 4.29 -3.69
CA HIS A 114 -5.90 3.19 -4.42
C HIS A 114 -6.21 3.20 -5.92
N PHE A 115 -7.48 3.15 -6.29
CA PHE A 115 -7.87 3.05 -7.71
C PHE A 115 -7.46 4.31 -8.50
N LYS A 116 -7.59 5.49 -7.91
CA LYS A 116 -7.11 6.74 -8.52
C LYS A 116 -5.60 6.69 -8.81
N ASN A 117 -4.82 6.17 -7.87
CA ASN A 117 -3.37 6.03 -8.02
C ASN A 117 -3.02 4.95 -9.07
N VAL A 118 -3.76 3.84 -9.12
CA VAL A 118 -3.59 2.82 -10.18
C VAL A 118 -3.89 3.39 -11.57
N ASP A 119 -4.95 4.16 -11.71
CA ASP A 119 -5.32 4.80 -12.98
C ASP A 119 -4.26 5.84 -13.41
N ARG A 120 -3.78 6.66 -12.48
CA ARG A 120 -2.67 7.60 -12.72
C ARG A 120 -1.42 6.84 -13.17
N LEU A 121 -1.07 5.76 -12.49
CA LEU A 121 0.10 4.93 -12.83
C LEU A 121 0.00 4.40 -14.27
N LYS A 122 -1.14 3.79 -14.63
CA LYS A 122 -1.38 3.27 -15.98
C LYS A 122 -1.30 4.36 -17.03
N ALA A 123 -1.98 5.48 -16.82
CA ALA A 123 -1.98 6.61 -17.76
C ALA A 123 -0.56 7.17 -17.97
N THR A 124 0.25 7.27 -16.93
CA THR A 124 1.63 7.75 -17.02
C THR A 124 2.54 6.76 -17.76
N ILE A 125 2.32 5.45 -17.57
CA ILE A 125 3.03 4.39 -18.30
C ILE A 125 2.66 4.43 -19.79
N GLU A 126 1.37 4.47 -20.12
CA GLU A 126 0.87 4.53 -21.49
C GLU A 126 1.36 5.77 -22.26
N ALA A 127 1.40 6.90 -21.59
CA ALA A 127 1.92 8.15 -22.17
C ALA A 127 3.45 8.15 -22.32
N GLY A 128 4.17 7.19 -21.73
CA GLY A 128 5.63 7.19 -21.68
C GLY A 128 6.22 8.43 -20.99
N SER A 129 5.45 9.08 -20.12
CA SER A 129 5.72 10.41 -19.59
C SER A 129 6.41 10.41 -18.23
N PHE A 130 6.86 9.25 -17.70
CA PHE A 130 7.61 9.20 -16.46
C PHE A 130 8.94 9.94 -16.58
N ASP A 131 9.06 11.05 -15.86
CA ASP A 131 10.31 11.77 -15.67
C ASP A 131 10.78 11.72 -14.22
N LEU A 132 11.59 10.73 -13.89
CA LEU A 132 12.13 10.55 -12.54
C LEU A 132 13.16 11.62 -12.12
N SER A 133 13.54 12.54 -13.02
CA SER A 133 14.25 13.77 -12.64
C SER A 133 13.29 14.84 -12.10
N ASN A 134 12.01 14.71 -12.39
CA ASN A 134 10.95 15.54 -11.81
C ASN A 134 10.61 15.05 -10.41
N LYS A 135 10.56 15.98 -9.47
CA LYS A 135 10.28 15.68 -8.06
C LYS A 135 8.89 15.07 -7.84
N GLU A 136 7.89 15.52 -8.59
CA GLU A 136 6.51 15.05 -8.43
C GLU A 136 6.37 13.59 -8.88
N ASP A 137 6.92 13.23 -10.05
CA ASP A 137 6.90 11.87 -10.56
C ASP A 137 7.72 10.93 -9.68
N LYS A 138 8.88 11.39 -9.21
CA LYS A 138 9.71 10.65 -8.27
C LYS A 138 8.97 10.36 -6.95
N THR A 139 8.34 11.37 -6.36
CA THR A 139 7.54 11.20 -5.14
C THR A 139 6.37 10.25 -5.36
N PHE A 140 5.69 10.36 -6.49
CA PHE A 140 4.59 9.45 -6.85
C PHE A 140 5.06 7.99 -6.99
N VAL A 141 6.21 7.75 -7.62
CA VAL A 141 6.77 6.38 -7.70
C VAL A 141 7.09 5.83 -6.32
N LEU A 142 7.65 6.64 -5.42
CA LEU A 142 7.94 6.22 -4.04
C LEU A 142 6.65 5.95 -3.24
N GLU A 143 5.62 6.77 -3.42
CA GLU A 143 4.27 6.54 -2.87
C GLU A 143 3.72 5.19 -3.33
N ILE A 144 3.74 4.91 -4.64
CA ILE A 144 3.28 3.65 -5.22
C ILE A 144 4.08 2.45 -4.71
N VAL A 145 5.40 2.59 -4.55
CA VAL A 145 6.27 1.53 -4.01
C VAL A 145 5.95 1.25 -2.54
N LEU A 146 5.73 2.29 -1.73
CA LEU A 146 5.34 2.12 -0.34
C LEU A 146 3.98 1.43 -0.24
N HIS A 147 2.98 1.91 -0.96
CA HIS A 147 1.65 1.30 -0.99
C HIS A 147 1.68 -0.16 -1.46
N ALA A 148 2.48 -0.48 -2.49
CA ALA A 148 2.66 -1.85 -2.93
C ALA A 148 3.31 -2.73 -1.85
N ALA A 149 4.28 -2.20 -1.11
CA ALA A 149 4.93 -2.94 -0.03
C ALA A 149 3.97 -3.21 1.14
N ASP A 150 3.15 -2.24 1.49
CA ASP A 150 2.13 -2.30 2.53
C ASP A 150 1.12 -3.42 2.26
N ILE A 151 0.47 -3.44 1.09
CA ILE A 151 -0.50 -4.46 0.72
C ILE A 151 0.11 -5.75 0.12
N SER A 152 1.43 -5.99 0.31
CA SER A 152 2.18 -7.08 -0.33
C SER A 152 1.96 -8.49 0.26
N ASN A 153 1.11 -8.63 1.23
CA ASN A 153 0.82 -9.87 1.93
C ASN A 153 0.60 -11.07 0.98
N PRO A 154 -0.31 -10.99 -0.02
CA PRO A 154 -0.53 -12.07 -0.95
C PRO A 154 0.62 -12.30 -1.95
N CYS A 155 1.62 -11.42 -1.97
CA CYS A 155 2.82 -11.58 -2.79
C CYS A 155 3.94 -12.32 -2.06
N ARG A 156 3.73 -12.76 -0.81
CA ARG A 156 4.70 -13.53 -0.03
C ARG A 156 4.61 -15.03 -0.34
N PRO A 157 5.65 -15.81 -0.04
CA PRO A 157 5.55 -17.27 -0.07
C PRO A 157 4.35 -17.76 0.76
N GLU A 158 3.70 -18.82 0.31
CA GLU A 158 2.44 -19.31 0.87
C GLU A 158 2.39 -19.40 2.41
N PRO A 159 3.40 -19.96 3.12
CA PRO A 159 3.33 -20.07 4.57
C PRO A 159 3.28 -18.71 5.26
N VAL A 160 3.99 -17.72 4.73
CA VAL A 160 3.99 -16.35 5.25
C VAL A 160 2.66 -15.66 4.92
N TYR A 161 2.17 -15.84 3.69
CA TYR A 161 0.88 -15.32 3.26
C TYR A 161 -0.26 -15.81 4.16
N ARG A 162 -0.33 -17.13 4.43
CA ARG A 162 -1.35 -17.72 5.30
C ARG A 162 -1.31 -17.12 6.71
N LEU A 163 -0.11 -17.02 7.29
CA LEU A 163 0.07 -16.42 8.62
C LEU A 163 -0.45 -14.98 8.69
N TRP A 164 -0.17 -14.18 7.67
CA TRP A 164 -0.67 -12.81 7.62
C TRP A 164 -2.15 -12.73 7.32
N THR A 165 -2.68 -13.61 6.47
CA THR A 165 -4.12 -13.72 6.21
C THR A 165 -4.89 -13.97 7.51
N ASP A 166 -4.43 -14.91 8.33
CA ASP A 166 -5.08 -15.22 9.62
C ASP A 166 -5.07 -13.99 10.54
N LYS A 167 -3.96 -13.24 10.59
CA LYS A 167 -3.87 -12.02 11.40
C LYS A 167 -4.79 -10.90 10.92
N VAL A 168 -4.81 -10.65 9.63
CA VAL A 168 -5.69 -9.62 9.03
C VAL A 168 -7.16 -10.00 9.22
N MET A 169 -7.51 -11.26 9.04
CA MET A 169 -8.90 -11.71 9.26
C MET A 169 -9.32 -11.59 10.73
N GLU A 170 -8.43 -11.86 11.67
CA GLU A 170 -8.74 -11.64 13.08
C GLU A 170 -8.96 -10.15 13.40
N GLU A 171 -8.17 -9.25 12.81
CA GLU A 171 -8.38 -7.80 12.92
C GLU A 171 -9.74 -7.39 12.35
N PHE A 172 -10.10 -7.93 11.16
CA PHE A 172 -11.41 -7.68 10.54
C PHE A 172 -12.56 -8.18 11.41
N TYR A 173 -12.44 -9.37 12.01
CA TYR A 173 -13.46 -9.90 12.92
C TYR A 173 -13.58 -9.06 14.19
N ASN A 174 -12.48 -8.57 14.74
CA ASN A 174 -12.51 -7.68 15.90
C ASN A 174 -13.21 -6.35 15.56
N GLN A 175 -13.02 -5.82 14.34
CA GLN A 175 -13.80 -4.67 13.90
C GLN A 175 -15.27 -5.02 13.70
N GLY A 176 -15.61 -6.18 13.12
CA GLY A 176 -16.99 -6.62 12.96
C GLY A 176 -17.72 -6.75 14.30
N ASP A 177 -17.04 -7.23 15.34
CA ASP A 177 -17.58 -7.28 16.72
C ASP A 177 -17.81 -5.87 17.27
N ALA A 178 -16.88 -4.94 17.01
CA ALA A 178 -17.04 -3.52 17.39
C ALA A 178 -18.18 -2.84 16.64
N GLU A 179 -18.38 -3.13 15.35
CA GLU A 179 -19.51 -2.66 14.55
C GLU A 179 -20.85 -3.16 15.12
N LYS A 180 -20.95 -4.46 15.48
CA LYS A 180 -22.14 -5.03 16.16
C LYS A 180 -22.39 -4.32 17.48
N ALA A 181 -21.36 -4.13 18.30
CA ALA A 181 -21.48 -3.47 19.60
C ALA A 181 -21.95 -2.01 19.48
N ALA A 182 -21.52 -1.32 18.41
CA ALA A 182 -21.92 0.05 18.11
C ALA A 182 -23.27 0.15 17.37
N SER A 183 -23.96 -0.97 17.12
CA SER A 183 -25.19 -1.03 16.31
C SER A 183 -24.99 -0.49 14.88
N LEU A 184 -23.80 -0.64 14.33
CA LEU A 184 -23.47 -0.32 12.96
C LEU A 184 -23.66 -1.56 12.06
N PRO A 185 -23.91 -1.38 10.75
CA PRO A 185 -23.89 -2.49 9.80
C PRO A 185 -22.50 -3.16 9.79
N VAL A 186 -22.46 -4.49 9.88
CA VAL A 186 -21.20 -5.24 9.83
C VAL A 186 -20.62 -5.18 8.42
N SER A 187 -19.38 -4.80 8.32
CA SER A 187 -18.63 -4.75 7.06
C SER A 187 -18.55 -6.13 6.42
N LYS A 188 -18.56 -6.16 5.08
CA LYS A 188 -18.51 -7.42 4.33
C LYS A 188 -17.25 -8.23 4.68
N PHE A 189 -17.40 -9.50 4.99
CA PHE A 189 -16.36 -10.44 5.45
C PHE A 189 -15.84 -10.19 6.88
N PHE A 190 -16.39 -9.24 7.62
CA PHE A 190 -15.94 -8.92 8.98
C PHE A 190 -16.75 -9.66 10.07
N ASP A 191 -17.72 -10.46 9.68
CA ASP A 191 -18.51 -11.25 10.59
C ASP A 191 -17.84 -12.60 10.87
N ARG A 192 -17.36 -12.81 12.12
CA ARG A 192 -16.75 -14.08 12.54
C ARG A 192 -17.72 -15.24 12.61
N ASP A 193 -19.04 -14.97 12.68
CA ASP A 193 -20.07 -16.01 12.70
C ASP A 193 -20.33 -16.56 11.28
N THR A 194 -19.96 -15.82 10.25
CA THR A 194 -20.11 -16.21 8.83
C THR A 194 -18.80 -16.07 8.04
N PRO A 195 -17.71 -16.74 8.48
CA PRO A 195 -16.38 -16.54 7.91
C PRO A 195 -16.29 -17.07 6.48
N ASN A 196 -15.74 -16.27 5.59
CA ASN A 196 -15.43 -16.69 4.21
C ASN A 196 -14.08 -16.14 3.74
N VAL A 197 -13.02 -16.62 4.38
CA VAL A 197 -11.64 -16.18 4.12
C VAL A 197 -11.23 -16.39 2.64
N PRO A 198 -11.46 -17.57 2.02
CA PRO A 198 -11.06 -17.76 0.62
C PRO A 198 -11.70 -16.74 -0.32
N ARG A 199 -13.00 -16.49 -0.18
CA ARG A 199 -13.72 -15.53 -1.03
C ARG A 199 -13.25 -14.08 -0.80
N CYS A 200 -12.97 -13.72 0.45
CA CYS A 200 -12.38 -12.43 0.78
C CYS A 200 -11.03 -12.23 0.08
N GLN A 201 -10.14 -13.22 0.18
CA GLN A 201 -8.80 -13.18 -0.41
C GLN A 201 -8.84 -13.21 -1.95
N VAL A 202 -9.67 -14.05 -2.56
CA VAL A 202 -9.89 -14.07 -4.02
C VAL A 202 -10.32 -12.68 -4.50
N GLY A 203 -11.31 -12.09 -3.84
CA GLY A 203 -11.78 -10.74 -4.20
C GLY A 203 -10.69 -9.69 -4.09
N PHE A 204 -9.93 -9.68 -3.00
CA PHE A 204 -8.84 -8.72 -2.78
C PHE A 204 -7.73 -8.89 -3.82
N ILE A 205 -7.27 -10.12 -4.04
CA ILE A 205 -6.21 -10.39 -5.01
C ILE A 205 -6.65 -10.03 -6.44
N THR A 206 -7.84 -10.45 -6.85
CA THR A 206 -8.31 -10.29 -8.23
C THR A 206 -8.63 -8.84 -8.58
N PHE A 207 -9.32 -8.13 -7.70
CA PHE A 207 -9.85 -6.80 -8.03
C PHE A 207 -8.94 -5.64 -7.56
N VAL A 208 -8.13 -5.86 -6.52
CA VAL A 208 -7.26 -4.82 -5.98
C VAL A 208 -5.81 -5.05 -6.42
N LEU A 209 -5.23 -6.20 -6.07
CA LEU A 209 -3.79 -6.41 -6.26
C LEU A 209 -3.40 -6.70 -7.70
N MET A 210 -4.12 -7.56 -8.40
CA MET A 210 -3.72 -8.01 -9.73
C MET A 210 -3.62 -6.84 -10.73
N PRO A 211 -4.59 -5.91 -10.83
CA PRO A 211 -4.46 -4.75 -11.71
C PRO A 211 -3.30 -3.83 -11.33
N PHE A 212 -3.08 -3.65 -10.04
CA PHE A 212 -2.03 -2.77 -9.52
C PHE A 212 -0.64 -3.35 -9.76
N TYR A 213 -0.40 -4.59 -9.35
CA TYR A 213 0.90 -5.24 -9.54
C TYR A 213 1.22 -5.52 -11.01
N THR A 214 0.21 -5.69 -11.86
CA THR A 214 0.43 -5.77 -13.31
C THR A 214 1.00 -4.45 -13.83
N ALA A 215 0.38 -3.32 -13.52
CA ALA A 215 0.90 -2.01 -13.91
C ALA A 215 2.30 -1.75 -13.29
N LEU A 216 2.51 -2.14 -12.03
CA LEU A 216 3.79 -1.97 -11.35
C LEU A 216 4.91 -2.80 -12.03
N SER A 217 4.57 -3.98 -12.59
CA SER A 217 5.53 -4.85 -13.30
C SER A 217 6.09 -4.24 -14.58
N ASP A 218 5.41 -3.24 -15.13
CA ASP A 218 5.88 -2.51 -16.32
C ASP A 218 7.05 -1.57 -16.00
N ILE A 219 7.15 -1.12 -14.75
CA ILE A 219 8.20 -0.18 -14.31
C ILE A 219 9.22 -0.79 -13.34
N LEU A 220 8.87 -1.87 -12.62
CA LEU A 220 9.74 -2.53 -11.64
C LEU A 220 9.91 -4.02 -11.91
N ASP A 221 11.04 -4.58 -11.50
CA ASP A 221 11.26 -6.03 -11.52
C ASP A 221 10.66 -6.69 -10.28
N ILE A 222 9.43 -7.13 -10.40
CA ILE A 222 8.66 -7.77 -9.34
C ILE A 222 8.25 -9.20 -9.70
N GLY A 223 8.99 -9.85 -10.60
CA GLY A 223 8.69 -11.21 -11.08
C GLY A 223 8.40 -12.21 -9.95
N PRO A 224 9.25 -12.31 -8.90
CA PRO A 224 8.99 -13.20 -7.78
C PRO A 224 7.70 -12.87 -7.01
N LEU A 225 7.35 -11.59 -6.86
CA LEU A 225 6.11 -11.16 -6.20
C LEU A 225 4.88 -11.58 -7.03
N MET A 226 4.94 -11.37 -8.35
CA MET A 226 3.87 -11.79 -9.27
C MET A 226 3.68 -13.31 -9.30
N THR A 227 4.76 -14.06 -9.19
CA THR A 227 4.69 -15.54 -9.12
C THR A 227 3.95 -15.99 -7.86
N ASN A 228 4.32 -15.45 -6.70
CA ASN A 228 3.65 -15.76 -5.45
C ASN A 228 2.19 -15.30 -5.45
N LEU A 229 1.89 -14.10 -5.97
CA LEU A 229 0.53 -13.56 -6.04
C LEU A 229 -0.40 -14.49 -6.83
N LYS A 230 0.04 -14.96 -8.00
CA LYS A 230 -0.72 -15.90 -8.83
C LYS A 230 -0.88 -17.27 -8.18
N HIS A 231 0.16 -17.76 -7.53
CA HIS A 231 0.13 -19.02 -6.80
C HIS A 231 -0.87 -18.97 -5.63
N ASN A 232 -0.80 -17.92 -4.82
CA ASN A 232 -1.68 -17.75 -3.67
C ASN A 232 -3.14 -17.50 -4.09
N LEU A 233 -3.37 -16.82 -5.24
CA LEU A 233 -4.71 -16.71 -5.80
C LEU A 233 -5.30 -18.09 -6.13
N ALA A 234 -4.55 -18.92 -6.86
CA ALA A 234 -5.02 -20.25 -7.24
C ALA A 234 -5.38 -21.14 -6.02
N ILE A 235 -4.58 -21.05 -4.95
CA ILE A 235 -4.86 -21.75 -3.68
C ILE A 235 -6.20 -21.28 -3.08
N MET A 236 -6.47 -19.98 -3.08
CA MET A 236 -7.69 -19.45 -2.51
C MET A 236 -8.92 -19.71 -3.39
N GLU A 237 -8.74 -19.76 -4.72
CA GLU A 237 -9.81 -20.14 -5.64
C GLU A 237 -10.25 -21.59 -5.40
N CYS A 238 -9.31 -22.55 -5.34
CA CYS A 238 -9.62 -23.94 -5.00
C CYS A 238 -10.35 -24.04 -3.64
N ALA A 239 -9.84 -23.33 -2.61
CA ALA A 239 -10.47 -23.35 -1.29
C ALA A 239 -11.86 -22.68 -1.24
N ALA A 240 -12.16 -21.79 -2.18
CA ALA A 240 -13.48 -21.15 -2.29
C ALA A 240 -14.50 -22.07 -2.96
N GLU A 241 -14.07 -22.91 -3.93
CA GLU A 241 -14.91 -23.90 -4.60
C GLU A 241 -15.32 -25.03 -3.65
N ASP A 242 -14.41 -25.51 -2.80
CA ASP A 242 -14.66 -26.58 -1.82
C ASP A 242 -15.72 -26.20 -0.76
N LYS A 243 -16.00 -24.89 -0.60
CA LYS A 243 -16.97 -24.37 0.37
C LYS A 243 -18.29 -23.92 -0.25
N SER A 244 -18.46 -24.13 -1.56
CA SER A 244 -19.69 -23.78 -2.30
C SER A 244 -20.64 -24.97 -2.38
#